data_e2fa736677595a9751d855fbc9747706
#
_entry.id   e2fa736677595a9751d855fbc9747706
#
_cell.length_a   1.000
_cell.length_b   1.000
_cell.length_c   1.000
_cell.angle_alpha   90.00
_cell.angle_beta   90.00
_cell.angle_gamma   90.00
#
_symmetry.space_group_name_H-M   'P 1'
#
loop_
_entity.id
_entity.type
_entity.pdbx_description
1 polymer ?
#
loop_
_entity_poly.entity_id
_entity_poly.type
_entity_poly.pdbx_seq_one_letter_code
_entity_poly.pdbx_strand_id
1 'polypeptide(L)'
;MFDFLMQQVLGMKWLSELVWQLLLRFGADTGSPLWGSLHFFLYDTIKISILLISLIFLISYIQSYFPPARTRRILTGFTGVKGAIIAALLGTVTPFCSCSSIPIFIGFTRAGLPLGMTFSFLISSPMVDVASMLMLMSFFGSEFALAYVVVGLVLAVAGGLLIDYLGMERYLAQYNDPIREFYSESEYFNQLQRIDYACNDTKIIVKNVFPYVLAGVGIGAFLHNWVPQEWILALLGGKTVWGVLLATLIGVPIYADIFGTLPIAEALYLAQVPVGTILALMMSITTLSLPSLIMLSKVMTRRLLFTFIGIVVGGIVFIGYFFNMVW
;
A
#
# COMPACT_ATOMS: atom_id res chain seq x y z
N MET A 1 -18.18 -2.30 -19.49
CA MET A 1 -16.85 -1.76 -19.85
C MET A 1 -16.00 -1.50 -18.60
N PHE A 2 -16.55 -0.94 -17.54
CA PHE A 2 -15.86 -0.72 -16.26
C PHE A 2 -15.50 -2.06 -15.57
N ASP A 3 -16.43 -3.03 -15.51
CA ASP A 3 -16.18 -4.38 -14.95
C ASP A 3 -15.14 -5.16 -15.73
N PHE A 4 -15.07 -5.00 -17.04
CA PHE A 4 -14.05 -5.63 -17.89
C PHE A 4 -12.65 -5.07 -17.58
N LEU A 5 -12.52 -3.74 -17.45
CA LEU A 5 -11.27 -3.08 -17.07
C LEU A 5 -10.82 -3.50 -15.66
N MET A 6 -11.74 -3.52 -14.69
CA MET A 6 -11.42 -3.90 -13.31
C MET A 6 -11.01 -5.37 -13.18
N GLN A 7 -11.72 -6.29 -13.84
CA GLN A 7 -11.45 -7.72 -13.70
C GLN A 7 -10.35 -8.24 -14.61
N GLN A 8 -10.23 -7.72 -15.84
CA GLN A 8 -9.26 -8.22 -16.81
C GLN A 8 -7.93 -7.47 -16.79
N VAL A 9 -7.92 -6.16 -16.48
CA VAL A 9 -6.69 -5.37 -16.46
C VAL A 9 -6.10 -5.31 -15.05
N LEU A 10 -6.87 -4.92 -14.05
CA LEU A 10 -6.39 -4.83 -12.66
C LEU A 10 -6.41 -6.18 -11.94
N GLY A 11 -7.48 -6.97 -12.11
CA GLY A 11 -7.60 -8.31 -11.53
C GLY A 11 -6.80 -9.38 -12.27
N MET A 12 -6.33 -9.13 -13.51
CA MET A 12 -5.55 -10.07 -14.34
C MET A 12 -6.08 -11.52 -14.28
N LYS A 13 -7.40 -11.75 -14.37
CA LYS A 13 -7.99 -13.10 -14.32
C LYS A 13 -7.40 -14.04 -15.34
N TRP A 14 -7.07 -13.54 -16.53
CA TRP A 14 -6.38 -14.30 -17.57
C TRP A 14 -5.04 -14.90 -17.09
N LEU A 15 -4.31 -14.17 -16.22
CA LEU A 15 -3.04 -14.64 -15.65
C LEU A 15 -3.29 -15.76 -14.64
N SER A 16 -4.33 -15.65 -13.81
CA SER A 16 -4.73 -16.69 -12.86
C SER A 16 -5.06 -18.01 -13.59
N GLU A 17 -5.83 -17.92 -14.67
CA GLU A 17 -6.17 -19.10 -15.51
C GLU A 17 -4.93 -19.70 -16.16
N LEU A 18 -4.01 -18.88 -16.66
CA LEU A 18 -2.77 -19.33 -17.27
C LEU A 18 -1.87 -20.05 -16.26
N VAL A 19 -1.74 -19.51 -15.05
CA VAL A 19 -0.97 -20.16 -13.96
C VAL A 19 -1.62 -21.50 -13.58
N TRP A 20 -2.96 -21.58 -13.49
CA TRP A 20 -3.67 -22.83 -13.23
C TRP A 20 -3.43 -23.87 -14.33
N GLN A 21 -3.55 -23.47 -15.60
CA GLN A 21 -3.28 -24.38 -16.73
C GLN A 21 -1.84 -24.91 -16.71
N LEU A 22 -0.90 -24.07 -16.33
CA LEU A 22 0.50 -24.47 -16.21
C LEU A 22 0.68 -25.47 -15.06
N LEU A 23 0.11 -25.23 -13.90
CA LEU A 23 0.18 -26.13 -12.75
C LEU A 23 -0.51 -27.49 -13.02
N LEU A 24 -1.64 -27.50 -13.72
CA LEU A 24 -2.33 -28.72 -14.12
C LEU A 24 -1.49 -29.62 -15.02
N ARG A 25 -0.65 -29.02 -15.90
CA ARG A 25 0.32 -29.80 -16.72
C ARG A 25 1.40 -30.48 -15.89
N PHE A 26 1.71 -29.96 -14.71
CA PHE A 26 2.65 -30.55 -13.75
C PHE A 26 1.97 -31.54 -12.77
N GLY A 27 0.70 -31.86 -12.99
CA GLY A 27 -0.03 -32.82 -12.15
C GLY A 27 -0.61 -32.22 -10.87
N ALA A 28 -0.91 -30.92 -10.89
CA ALA A 28 -1.54 -30.25 -9.74
C ALA A 28 -2.94 -30.80 -9.46
N ASP A 29 -3.19 -31.11 -8.21
CA ASP A 29 -4.52 -31.46 -7.72
C ASP A 29 -5.20 -30.20 -7.15
N THR A 30 -6.33 -29.82 -7.75
CA THR A 30 -7.10 -28.63 -7.35
C THR A 30 -7.66 -28.68 -5.94
N GLY A 31 -7.75 -29.88 -5.33
CA GLY A 31 -8.23 -30.07 -3.95
C GLY A 31 -7.15 -29.95 -2.88
N SER A 32 -5.89 -29.87 -3.25
CA SER A 32 -4.78 -29.83 -2.27
C SER A 32 -4.42 -28.38 -1.85
N PRO A 33 -4.33 -28.11 -0.52
CA PRO A 33 -3.93 -26.79 -0.02
C PRO A 33 -2.55 -26.31 -0.53
N LEU A 34 -1.65 -27.25 -0.76
CA LEU A 34 -0.30 -26.96 -1.28
C LEU A 34 -0.33 -26.36 -2.68
N TRP A 35 -1.14 -26.94 -3.58
CA TRP A 35 -1.26 -26.45 -4.95
C TRP A 35 -2.02 -25.11 -4.99
N GLY A 36 -3.00 -24.91 -4.11
CA GLY A 36 -3.66 -23.62 -3.94
C GLY A 36 -2.68 -22.53 -3.48
N SER A 37 -1.83 -22.82 -2.50
CA SER A 37 -0.78 -21.89 -2.03
C SER A 37 0.25 -21.59 -3.11
N LEU A 38 0.67 -22.60 -3.88
CA LEU A 38 1.63 -22.42 -4.97
C LEU A 38 1.02 -21.59 -6.12
N HIS A 39 -0.25 -21.83 -6.45
CA HIS A 39 -0.98 -21.01 -7.43
C HIS A 39 -1.05 -19.56 -6.97
N PHE A 40 -1.48 -19.30 -5.74
CA PHE A 40 -1.55 -17.96 -5.15
C PHE A 40 -0.17 -17.26 -5.19
N PHE A 41 0.85 -17.97 -4.74
CA PHE A 41 2.23 -17.45 -4.74
C PHE A 41 2.72 -17.05 -6.13
N LEU A 42 2.56 -17.92 -7.12
CA LEU A 42 3.00 -17.65 -8.48
C LEU A 42 2.18 -16.54 -9.14
N TYR A 43 0.86 -16.61 -9.02
CA TYR A 43 -0.04 -15.62 -9.59
C TYR A 43 0.22 -14.23 -9.01
N ASP A 44 0.24 -14.09 -7.70
CA ASP A 44 0.45 -12.79 -7.03
C ASP A 44 1.87 -12.25 -7.27
N THR A 45 2.88 -13.11 -7.24
CA THR A 45 4.26 -12.69 -7.54
C THR A 45 4.38 -12.11 -8.94
N ILE A 46 3.81 -12.76 -9.96
CA ILE A 46 3.86 -12.28 -11.34
C ILE A 46 3.04 -11.00 -11.49
N LYS A 47 1.81 -10.98 -10.97
CA LYS A 47 0.91 -9.82 -10.98
C LYS A 47 1.57 -8.60 -10.36
N ILE A 48 2.07 -8.73 -9.14
CA ILE A 48 2.74 -7.65 -8.40
C ILE A 48 3.99 -7.19 -9.15
N SER A 49 4.79 -8.11 -9.70
CA SER A 49 6.00 -7.75 -10.45
C SER A 49 5.68 -6.93 -11.69
N ILE A 50 4.66 -7.32 -12.46
CA ILE A 50 4.24 -6.57 -13.66
C ILE A 50 3.74 -5.18 -13.28
N LEU A 51 2.87 -5.09 -12.27
CA LEU A 51 2.33 -3.81 -11.81
C LEU A 51 3.44 -2.91 -11.24
N LEU A 52 4.35 -3.46 -10.43
CA LEU A 52 5.46 -2.74 -9.84
C LEU A 52 6.40 -2.17 -10.91
N ILE A 53 6.83 -3.01 -11.87
CA ILE A 53 7.71 -2.59 -12.97
C ILE A 53 7.04 -1.50 -13.81
N SER A 54 5.80 -1.73 -14.22
CA SER A 54 5.06 -0.78 -15.07
C SER A 54 4.85 0.56 -14.38
N LEU A 55 4.49 0.52 -13.09
CA LEU A 55 4.18 1.72 -12.33
C LEU A 55 5.43 2.51 -11.98
N ILE A 56 6.51 1.84 -11.52
CA ILE A 56 7.77 2.52 -11.23
C ILE A 56 8.32 3.14 -12.50
N PHE A 57 8.31 2.42 -13.63
CA PHE A 57 8.74 2.96 -14.91
C PHE A 57 7.96 4.22 -15.30
N LEU A 58 6.63 4.18 -15.20
CA LEU A 58 5.77 5.31 -15.53
C LEU A 58 6.06 6.50 -14.62
N ILE A 59 6.19 6.27 -13.32
CA ILE A 59 6.49 7.33 -12.34
C ILE A 59 7.87 7.92 -12.59
N SER A 60 8.90 7.10 -12.77
CA SER A 60 10.26 7.57 -13.05
C SER A 60 10.35 8.33 -14.36
N TYR A 61 9.58 7.90 -15.37
CA TYR A 61 9.47 8.60 -16.64
C TYR A 61 8.79 9.96 -16.47
N ILE A 62 7.68 10.05 -15.73
CA ILE A 62 7.01 11.32 -15.41
C ILE A 62 7.93 12.23 -14.59
N GLN A 63 8.63 11.70 -13.58
CA GLN A 63 9.57 12.47 -12.76
C GLN A 63 10.74 13.03 -13.57
N SER A 64 11.12 12.38 -14.67
CA SER A 64 12.16 12.92 -15.57
C SER A 64 11.78 14.24 -16.24
N TYR A 65 10.49 14.59 -16.32
CA TYR A 65 9.99 15.88 -16.81
C TYR A 65 9.95 16.96 -15.73
N PHE A 66 9.92 16.56 -14.45
CA PHE A 66 9.81 17.47 -13.32
C PHE A 66 11.09 17.42 -12.47
N PRO A 67 12.11 18.21 -12.82
CA PRO A 67 13.30 18.27 -11.97
C PRO A 67 12.91 18.76 -10.56
N PRO A 68 13.56 18.25 -9.51
CA PRO A 68 13.21 18.53 -8.11
C PRO A 68 13.12 20.02 -7.79
N ALA A 69 13.93 20.83 -8.44
CA ALA A 69 13.94 22.28 -8.27
C ALA A 69 12.61 22.94 -8.72
N ARG A 70 12.01 22.48 -9.82
CA ARG A 70 10.70 22.96 -10.29
C ARG A 70 9.57 22.48 -9.39
N THR A 71 9.58 21.22 -9.01
CA THR A 71 8.58 20.63 -8.11
C THR A 71 8.58 21.35 -6.76
N ARG A 72 9.76 21.63 -6.21
CA ARG A 72 9.91 22.42 -4.99
C ARG A 72 9.29 23.82 -5.14
N ARG A 73 9.55 24.52 -6.26
CA ARG A 73 9.05 25.88 -6.50
C ARG A 73 7.52 25.96 -6.62
N ILE A 74 6.88 24.94 -7.20
CA ILE A 74 5.43 24.87 -7.35
C ILE A 74 4.77 24.53 -6.00
N LEU A 75 5.38 23.62 -5.23
CA LEU A 75 4.80 23.07 -4.00
C LEU A 75 5.17 23.87 -2.74
N THR A 76 6.21 24.74 -2.77
CA THR A 76 6.51 25.66 -1.65
C THR A 76 5.39 26.68 -1.39
N GLY A 77 4.46 26.88 -2.32
CA GLY A 77 3.25 27.67 -2.09
C GLY A 77 2.20 26.97 -1.19
N PHE A 78 2.31 25.64 -0.96
CA PHE A 78 1.39 24.85 -0.19
C PHE A 78 2.10 24.22 1.03
N THR A 79 2.32 25.01 2.06
CA THR A 79 2.95 24.55 3.31
C THR A 79 1.91 24.27 4.40
N GLY A 80 2.27 23.44 5.39
CA GLY A 80 1.44 23.13 6.55
C GLY A 80 0.19 22.30 6.21
N VAL A 81 -0.93 22.58 6.88
CA VAL A 81 -2.16 21.77 6.79
C VAL A 81 -2.73 21.70 5.36
N LYS A 82 -2.67 22.80 4.61
CA LYS A 82 -3.19 22.82 3.22
C LYS A 82 -2.40 21.88 2.32
N GLY A 83 -1.08 21.88 2.46
CA GLY A 83 -0.21 20.94 1.71
C GLY A 83 -0.45 19.49 2.09
N ALA A 84 -0.63 19.19 3.37
CA ALA A 84 -0.94 17.86 3.87
C ALA A 84 -2.29 17.33 3.32
N ILE A 85 -3.33 18.18 3.29
CA ILE A 85 -4.64 17.83 2.72
C ILE A 85 -4.52 17.52 1.22
N ILE A 86 -3.84 18.37 0.44
CA ILE A 86 -3.65 18.17 -0.99
C ILE A 86 -2.89 16.86 -1.25
N ALA A 87 -1.84 16.60 -0.48
CA ALA A 87 -1.06 15.38 -0.60
C ALA A 87 -1.89 14.12 -0.23
N ALA A 88 -2.71 14.19 0.81
CA ALA A 88 -3.60 13.10 1.18
C ALA A 88 -4.67 12.83 0.12
N LEU A 89 -5.28 13.87 -0.45
CA LEU A 89 -6.23 13.73 -1.56
C LEU A 89 -5.57 13.14 -2.80
N LEU A 90 -4.35 13.56 -3.11
CA LEU A 90 -3.59 13.00 -4.23
C LEU A 90 -3.29 11.52 -4.01
N GLY A 91 -2.98 11.09 -2.79
CA GLY A 91 -2.84 9.69 -2.42
C GLY A 91 -4.12 8.89 -2.60
N THR A 92 -5.27 9.46 -2.26
CA THR A 92 -6.58 8.80 -2.39
C THR A 92 -7.01 8.61 -3.85
N VAL A 93 -6.74 9.59 -4.71
CA VAL A 93 -7.11 9.53 -6.14
C VAL A 93 -6.21 8.55 -6.90
N THR A 94 -4.99 8.36 -6.45
CA THR A 94 -4.03 7.47 -7.09
C THR A 94 -4.13 6.05 -6.52
N PRO A 95 -4.56 5.04 -7.32
CA PRO A 95 -4.72 3.66 -6.83
C PRO A 95 -3.36 2.97 -6.68
N PHE A 96 -2.56 3.46 -5.75
CA PHE A 96 -1.22 2.94 -5.51
C PHE A 96 -1.20 1.99 -4.31
N CYS A 97 -0.71 0.77 -4.53
CA CYS A 97 -0.34 -0.10 -3.41
C CYS A 97 0.84 0.52 -2.61
N SER A 98 1.03 0.09 -1.39
CA SER A 98 2.14 0.56 -0.54
C SER A 98 3.51 0.43 -1.21
N CYS A 99 3.72 -0.59 -2.06
CA CYS A 99 4.97 -0.79 -2.80
C CYS A 99 5.27 0.32 -3.81
N SER A 100 4.24 0.91 -4.42
CA SER A 100 4.39 1.98 -5.41
C SER A 100 4.36 3.37 -4.79
N SER A 101 3.71 3.53 -3.64
CA SER A 101 3.70 4.80 -2.90
C SER A 101 5.07 5.15 -2.33
N ILE A 102 5.90 4.15 -1.98
CA ILE A 102 7.24 4.36 -1.41
C ILE A 102 8.19 5.03 -2.40
N PRO A 103 8.32 4.63 -3.69
CA PRO A 103 9.11 5.36 -4.67
C PRO A 103 8.68 6.82 -4.85
N ILE A 104 7.37 7.09 -4.83
CA ILE A 104 6.86 8.46 -4.91
C ILE A 104 7.23 9.25 -3.65
N PHE A 105 7.08 8.65 -2.48
CA PHE A 105 7.52 9.22 -1.20
C PHE A 105 9.01 9.59 -1.23
N ILE A 106 9.87 8.70 -1.76
CA ILE A 106 11.29 8.98 -1.97
C ILE A 106 11.47 10.18 -2.91
N GLY A 107 10.71 10.24 -4.00
CA GLY A 107 10.72 11.36 -4.94
C GLY A 107 10.34 12.68 -4.26
N PHE A 108 9.31 12.68 -3.43
CA PHE A 108 8.86 13.86 -2.68
C PHE A 108 9.89 14.31 -1.63
N THR A 109 10.47 13.39 -0.89
CA THR A 109 11.52 13.71 0.10
C THR A 109 12.77 14.25 -0.56
N ARG A 110 13.17 13.69 -1.71
CA ARG A 110 14.29 14.21 -2.52
C ARG A 110 14.01 15.58 -3.13
N ALA A 111 12.76 15.86 -3.49
CA ALA A 111 12.33 17.17 -3.94
C ALA A 111 12.33 18.23 -2.82
N GLY A 112 12.57 17.82 -1.56
CA GLY A 112 12.58 18.71 -0.40
C GLY A 112 11.19 19.18 0.01
N LEU A 113 10.16 18.36 -0.23
CA LEU A 113 8.81 18.64 0.25
C LEU A 113 8.74 18.47 1.76
N PRO A 114 7.89 19.27 2.47
CA PRO A 114 7.68 19.15 3.91
C PRO A 114 7.25 17.73 4.30
N LEU A 115 7.74 17.24 5.43
CA LEU A 115 7.41 15.88 5.91
C LEU A 115 5.91 15.67 6.08
N GLY A 116 5.19 16.69 6.57
CA GLY A 116 3.74 16.63 6.71
C GLY A 116 3.04 16.24 5.42
N MET A 117 3.46 16.79 4.29
CA MET A 117 2.90 16.45 2.98
C MET A 117 3.28 15.03 2.54
N THR A 118 4.55 14.68 2.64
CA THR A 118 5.05 13.39 2.16
C THR A 118 4.48 12.21 2.95
N PHE A 119 4.35 12.36 4.27
CA PHE A 119 3.74 11.33 5.11
C PHE A 119 2.21 11.30 5.02
N SER A 120 1.54 12.44 4.82
CA SER A 120 0.09 12.43 4.55
C SER A 120 -0.22 11.67 3.26
N PHE A 121 0.57 11.83 2.20
CA PHE A 121 0.48 11.03 0.99
C PHE A 121 0.75 9.54 1.26
N LEU A 122 1.84 9.22 1.98
CA LEU A 122 2.25 7.84 2.25
C LEU A 122 1.21 7.07 3.07
N ILE A 123 0.52 7.73 4.00
CA ILE A 123 -0.52 7.13 4.84
C ILE A 123 -1.82 6.98 4.05
N SER A 124 -2.24 8.02 3.32
CA SER A 124 -3.53 8.01 2.62
C SER A 124 -3.57 7.02 1.47
N SER A 125 -2.48 6.92 0.70
CA SER A 125 -2.44 6.17 -0.56
C SER A 125 -2.78 4.67 -0.41
N PRO A 126 -2.21 3.90 0.52
CA PRO A 126 -2.59 2.50 0.71
C PRO A 126 -3.83 2.31 1.60
N MET A 127 -4.26 3.36 2.31
CA MET A 127 -5.32 3.28 3.31
C MET A 127 -6.68 3.64 2.73
N VAL A 128 -6.71 4.65 1.85
CA VAL A 128 -7.95 5.20 1.29
C VAL A 128 -7.76 5.38 -0.21
N ASP A 129 -8.22 4.41 -0.99
CA ASP A 129 -8.23 4.52 -2.44
C ASP A 129 -9.66 4.48 -3.02
N VAL A 130 -9.81 4.94 -4.26
CA VAL A 130 -11.11 4.98 -4.95
C VAL A 130 -11.69 3.58 -5.15
N ALA A 131 -10.86 2.57 -5.37
CA ALA A 131 -11.32 1.20 -5.56
C ALA A 131 -11.90 0.62 -4.26
N SER A 132 -11.21 0.84 -3.13
CA SER A 132 -11.70 0.49 -1.79
C SER A 132 -13.03 1.18 -1.50
N MET A 133 -13.14 2.48 -1.80
CA MET A 133 -14.37 3.24 -1.59
C MET A 133 -15.53 2.65 -2.38
N LEU A 134 -15.36 2.37 -3.68
CA LEU A 134 -16.41 1.80 -4.52
C LEU A 134 -16.84 0.41 -4.04
N MET A 135 -15.90 -0.41 -3.61
CA MET A 135 -16.19 -1.72 -3.06
C MET A 135 -16.94 -1.65 -1.72
N LEU A 136 -16.47 -0.82 -0.79
CA LEU A 136 -17.17 -0.61 0.48
C LEU A 136 -18.57 -0.04 0.27
N MET A 137 -18.77 0.82 -0.74
CA MET A 137 -20.10 1.31 -1.12
C MET A 137 -21.04 0.17 -1.54
N SER A 138 -20.53 -0.83 -2.26
CA SER A 138 -21.35 -1.95 -2.72
C SER A 138 -21.73 -2.95 -1.62
N PHE A 139 -20.90 -3.11 -0.57
CA PHE A 139 -21.14 -4.06 0.52
C PHE A 139 -21.81 -3.44 1.75
N PHE A 140 -21.37 -2.25 2.16
CA PHE A 140 -21.78 -1.60 3.41
C PHE A 140 -22.63 -0.33 3.21
N GLY A 141 -22.79 0.09 1.94
CA GLY A 141 -23.55 1.28 1.59
C GLY A 141 -22.69 2.55 1.52
N SER A 142 -23.29 3.60 0.92
CA SER A 142 -22.56 4.84 0.62
C SER A 142 -22.19 5.66 1.86
N GLU A 143 -23.02 5.66 2.89
CA GLU A 143 -22.75 6.40 4.14
C GLU A 143 -21.52 5.86 4.86
N PHE A 144 -21.43 4.53 4.94
CA PHE A 144 -20.28 3.86 5.53
C PHE A 144 -18.98 4.12 4.76
N ALA A 145 -19.02 3.97 3.43
CA ALA A 145 -17.85 4.20 2.59
C ALA A 145 -17.36 5.65 2.66
N LEU A 146 -18.30 6.62 2.69
CA LEU A 146 -17.95 8.04 2.85
C LEU A 146 -17.32 8.31 4.23
N ALA A 147 -17.89 7.75 5.30
CA ALA A 147 -17.33 7.89 6.65
C ALA A 147 -15.91 7.31 6.72
N TYR A 148 -15.67 6.15 6.10
CA TYR A 148 -14.35 5.53 6.00
C TYR A 148 -13.33 6.45 5.32
N VAL A 149 -13.68 7.02 4.17
CA VAL A 149 -12.80 7.94 3.41
C VAL A 149 -12.49 9.19 4.23
N VAL A 150 -13.49 9.82 4.84
CA VAL A 150 -13.30 11.03 5.63
C VAL A 150 -12.40 10.77 6.83
N VAL A 151 -12.67 9.70 7.59
CA VAL A 151 -11.88 9.37 8.80
C VAL A 151 -10.46 8.96 8.42
N GLY A 152 -10.30 8.20 7.33
CA GLY A 152 -8.98 7.82 6.81
C GLY A 152 -8.16 9.02 6.34
N LEU A 153 -8.79 9.98 5.63
CA LEU A 153 -8.13 11.23 5.23
C LEU A 153 -7.73 12.09 6.43
N VAL A 154 -8.61 12.23 7.43
CA VAL A 154 -8.30 12.96 8.66
C VAL A 154 -7.11 12.32 9.37
N LEU A 155 -7.09 10.99 9.46
CA LEU A 155 -5.95 10.28 10.04
C LEU A 155 -4.66 10.49 9.26
N ALA A 156 -4.71 10.44 7.93
CA ALA A 156 -3.54 10.62 7.08
C ALA A 156 -2.96 12.04 7.24
N VAL A 157 -3.81 13.06 7.24
CA VAL A 157 -3.40 14.45 7.46
C VAL A 157 -2.86 14.66 8.87
N ALA A 158 -3.57 14.18 9.88
CA ALA A 158 -3.15 14.31 11.28
C ALA A 158 -1.83 13.57 11.55
N GLY A 159 -1.69 12.35 11.03
CA GLY A 159 -0.48 11.54 11.15
C GLY A 159 0.72 12.18 10.46
N GLY A 160 0.55 12.70 9.24
CA GLY A 160 1.60 13.41 8.52
C GLY A 160 2.03 14.69 9.25
N LEU A 161 1.09 15.51 9.71
CA LEU A 161 1.38 16.74 10.47
C LEU A 161 2.03 16.44 11.82
N LEU A 162 1.66 15.35 12.47
CA LEU A 162 2.26 14.94 13.74
C LEU A 162 3.74 14.58 13.56
N ILE A 163 4.09 13.85 12.47
CA ILE A 163 5.48 13.52 12.13
C ILE A 163 6.28 14.79 11.85
N ASP A 164 5.68 15.74 11.14
CA ASP A 164 6.29 17.05 10.84
C ASP A 164 6.54 17.85 12.12
N TYR A 165 5.53 17.93 12.99
CA TYR A 165 5.63 18.62 14.30
C TYR A 165 6.71 18.04 15.21
N LEU A 166 6.92 16.70 15.14
CA LEU A 166 7.99 16.04 15.89
C LEU A 166 9.40 16.32 15.35
N GLY A 167 9.53 17.09 14.26
CA GLY A 167 10.83 17.51 13.70
C GLY A 167 11.69 16.34 13.22
N MET A 168 11.04 15.32 12.65
CA MET A 168 11.69 14.07 12.26
C MET A 168 12.49 14.14 10.96
N GLU A 169 12.68 15.31 10.34
CA GLU A 169 13.43 15.49 9.07
C GLU A 169 14.85 14.92 9.14
N ARG A 170 15.53 15.10 10.28
CA ARG A 170 16.89 14.59 10.50
C ARG A 170 17.00 13.06 10.48
N TYR A 171 15.88 12.36 10.55
CA TYR A 171 15.80 10.90 10.59
C TYR A 171 15.44 10.29 9.23
N LEU A 172 15.28 11.10 8.18
CA LEU A 172 15.30 10.60 6.81
C LEU A 172 16.70 10.07 6.48
N ALA A 173 16.78 8.87 5.93
CA ALA A 173 18.04 8.35 5.44
C ALA A 173 18.49 9.22 4.25
N GLN A 174 19.73 9.71 4.29
CA GLN A 174 20.34 10.33 3.12
C GLN A 174 20.59 9.21 2.10
N TYR A 175 19.67 9.05 1.18
CA TYR A 175 19.83 8.12 0.07
C TYR A 175 20.75 8.76 -0.97
N ASN A 176 22.04 8.46 -0.87
CA ASN A 176 23.02 8.84 -1.89
C ASN A 176 22.74 8.01 -3.14
N ASP A 177 22.15 8.62 -4.14
CA ASP A 177 21.85 8.02 -5.42
C ASP A 177 23.00 8.33 -6.40
N PRO A 178 23.90 7.37 -6.65
CA PRO A 178 25.02 7.60 -7.56
C PRO A 178 24.57 7.94 -9.00
N ILE A 179 23.34 7.56 -9.35
CA ILE A 179 22.77 7.84 -10.68
C ILE A 179 22.39 9.31 -10.80
N ARG A 180 21.96 9.94 -9.72
CA ARG A 180 21.50 11.33 -9.75
C ARG A 180 22.64 12.33 -9.79
N GLU A 181 23.80 12.01 -9.22
CA GLU A 181 25.02 12.82 -9.42
C GLU A 181 25.41 12.89 -10.89
N PHE A 182 25.22 11.79 -11.63
CA PHE A 182 25.56 11.72 -13.06
C PHE A 182 24.57 12.50 -13.96
N TYR A 183 23.29 12.59 -13.55
CA TYR A 183 22.22 13.24 -14.35
C TYR A 183 21.81 14.63 -13.80
N SER A 184 22.40 15.09 -12.71
CA SER A 184 22.03 16.36 -12.05
C SER A 184 22.49 17.61 -12.82
N GLU A 185 23.40 17.48 -13.76
CA GLU A 185 23.98 18.61 -14.50
C GLU A 185 23.29 18.95 -15.83
N SER A 186 22.38 18.12 -16.35
CA SER A 186 21.72 18.40 -17.62
C SER A 186 20.29 18.88 -17.44
N GLU A 187 20.06 20.16 -17.62
CA GLU A 187 18.73 20.82 -17.60
C GLU A 187 17.78 20.34 -18.73
N TYR A 188 18.28 19.58 -19.71
CA TYR A 188 17.53 19.11 -20.88
C TYR A 188 17.82 17.65 -21.21
N PHE A 189 16.99 16.74 -20.71
CA PHE A 189 17.01 15.34 -21.16
C PHE A 189 16.39 15.20 -22.56
N ASN A 190 17.10 14.52 -23.44
CA ASN A 190 16.50 14.03 -24.68
C ASN A 190 15.54 12.83 -24.35
N GLN A 191 14.57 12.54 -25.21
CA GLN A 191 13.58 11.47 -25.02
C GLN A 191 14.24 10.11 -24.71
N LEU A 192 15.32 9.76 -25.39
CA LEU A 192 16.07 8.52 -25.17
C LEU A 192 16.70 8.46 -23.77
N GLN A 193 17.25 9.59 -23.30
CA GLN A 193 17.83 9.68 -21.95
C GLN A 193 16.79 9.56 -20.85
N ARG A 194 15.56 10.04 -21.07
CA ARG A 194 14.43 9.87 -20.12
C ARG A 194 14.02 8.43 -19.98
N ILE A 195 13.95 7.70 -21.10
CA ILE A 195 13.62 6.27 -21.09
C ILE A 195 14.74 5.49 -20.40
N ASP A 196 16.00 5.80 -20.70
CA ASP A 196 17.14 5.13 -20.06
C ASP A 196 17.20 5.40 -18.57
N TYR A 197 16.96 6.64 -18.13
CA TYR A 197 16.79 6.99 -16.73
C TYR A 197 15.67 6.18 -16.06
N ALA A 198 14.46 6.13 -16.66
CA ALA A 198 13.34 5.40 -16.13
C ALA A 198 13.60 3.88 -16.06
N CYS A 199 14.26 3.31 -17.07
CA CYS A 199 14.66 1.90 -17.07
C CYS A 199 15.66 1.58 -15.97
N ASN A 200 16.69 2.39 -15.82
CA ASN A 200 17.73 2.18 -14.80
C ASN A 200 17.19 2.35 -13.38
N ASP A 201 16.40 3.38 -13.14
CA ASP A 201 15.75 3.60 -11.84
C ASP A 201 14.81 2.44 -11.50
N THR A 202 13.97 2.00 -12.45
CA THR A 202 13.10 0.84 -12.30
C THR A 202 13.90 -0.42 -11.96
N LYS A 203 14.98 -0.69 -12.69
CA LYS A 203 15.82 -1.87 -12.47
C LYS A 203 16.43 -1.89 -11.06
N ILE A 204 16.88 -0.75 -10.57
CA ILE A 204 17.48 -0.62 -9.23
C ILE A 204 16.42 -0.83 -8.15
N ILE A 205 15.29 -0.15 -8.27
CA ILE A 205 14.21 -0.25 -7.28
C ILE A 205 13.67 -1.69 -7.25
N VAL A 206 13.35 -2.27 -8.42
CA VAL A 206 12.84 -3.64 -8.52
C VAL A 206 13.84 -4.65 -7.93
N LYS A 207 15.12 -4.55 -8.27
CA LYS A 207 16.16 -5.45 -7.73
C LYS A 207 16.24 -5.40 -6.20
N ASN A 208 16.08 -4.23 -5.62
CA ASN A 208 16.14 -4.04 -4.17
C ASN A 208 14.87 -4.48 -3.45
N VAL A 209 13.73 -4.41 -4.12
CA VAL A 209 12.39 -4.66 -3.54
C VAL A 209 11.95 -6.11 -3.74
N PHE A 210 12.29 -6.72 -4.88
CA PHE A 210 11.81 -8.02 -5.31
C PHE A 210 11.99 -9.15 -4.28
N PRO A 211 13.14 -9.31 -3.60
CA PRO A 211 13.29 -10.37 -2.60
C PRO A 211 12.33 -10.22 -1.43
N TYR A 212 11.97 -8.98 -1.06
CA TYR A 212 11.04 -8.72 0.03
C TYR A 212 9.57 -8.94 -0.39
N VAL A 213 9.24 -8.64 -1.65
CA VAL A 213 7.94 -8.99 -2.23
C VAL A 213 7.78 -10.51 -2.24
N LEU A 214 8.79 -11.27 -2.69
CA LEU A 214 8.76 -12.73 -2.67
C LEU A 214 8.54 -13.28 -1.25
N ALA A 215 9.25 -12.75 -0.27
CA ALA A 215 9.09 -13.17 1.12
C ALA A 215 7.67 -12.88 1.65
N GLY A 216 7.15 -11.67 1.38
CA GLY A 216 5.83 -11.26 1.85
C GLY A 216 4.69 -12.02 1.18
N VAL A 217 4.75 -12.20 -0.15
CA VAL A 217 3.77 -13.01 -0.89
C VAL A 217 3.85 -14.47 -0.47
N GLY A 218 5.07 -14.98 -0.18
CA GLY A 218 5.26 -16.34 0.34
C GLY A 218 4.58 -16.56 1.69
N ILE A 219 4.73 -15.61 2.62
CA ILE A 219 4.03 -15.64 3.91
C ILE A 219 2.51 -15.53 3.68
N GLY A 220 2.05 -14.63 2.82
CA GLY A 220 0.63 -14.49 2.47
C GLY A 220 0.04 -15.77 1.88
N ALA A 221 0.74 -16.40 0.95
CA ALA A 221 0.32 -17.66 0.33
C ALA A 221 0.23 -18.82 1.32
N PHE A 222 1.17 -18.86 2.27
CA PHE A 222 1.13 -19.84 3.36
C PHE A 222 -0.09 -19.61 4.26
N LEU A 223 -0.30 -18.37 4.70
CA LEU A 223 -1.41 -18.03 5.60
C LEU A 223 -2.77 -18.24 4.93
N HIS A 224 -2.93 -17.88 3.66
CA HIS A 224 -4.21 -17.92 2.95
C HIS A 224 -4.84 -19.33 2.88
N ASN A 225 -4.03 -20.39 2.75
CA ASN A 225 -4.54 -21.75 2.57
C ASN A 225 -4.37 -22.66 3.80
N TRP A 226 -3.53 -22.23 4.78
CA TRP A 226 -3.21 -23.07 5.95
C TRP A 226 -3.86 -22.57 7.24
N VAL A 227 -4.29 -21.30 7.30
CA VAL A 227 -5.01 -20.80 8.45
C VAL A 227 -6.50 -21.03 8.23
N PRO A 228 -7.15 -21.93 9.00
CA PRO A 228 -8.59 -22.16 8.91
C PRO A 228 -9.32 -20.86 9.23
N GLN A 229 -10.30 -20.49 8.41
CA GLN A 229 -11.15 -19.31 8.66
C GLN A 229 -11.79 -19.34 10.04
N GLU A 230 -12.08 -20.55 10.55
CA GLU A 230 -12.61 -20.77 11.90
C GLU A 230 -11.74 -20.20 13.01
N TRP A 231 -10.41 -20.24 12.86
CA TRP A 231 -9.48 -19.67 13.85
C TRP A 231 -9.49 -18.15 13.83
N ILE A 232 -9.57 -17.56 12.64
CA ILE A 232 -9.69 -16.11 12.47
C ILE A 232 -11.03 -15.67 13.08
N LEU A 233 -12.12 -16.39 12.81
CA LEU A 233 -13.43 -16.14 13.36
C LEU A 233 -13.48 -16.31 14.89
N ALA A 234 -12.84 -17.33 15.44
CA ALA A 234 -12.78 -17.56 16.88
C ALA A 234 -11.99 -16.45 17.61
N LEU A 235 -10.93 -15.92 16.99
CA LEU A 235 -10.10 -14.84 17.53
C LEU A 235 -10.75 -13.45 17.37
N LEU A 236 -11.44 -13.19 16.27
CA LEU A 236 -11.99 -11.88 15.93
C LEU A 236 -13.50 -11.78 16.17
N GLY A 237 -14.22 -12.90 16.25
CA GLY A 237 -15.69 -12.96 16.34
C GLY A 237 -16.27 -12.58 17.72
N GLY A 238 -15.44 -12.39 18.74
CA GLY A 238 -15.89 -11.91 20.04
C GLY A 238 -16.09 -10.39 20.00
N LYS A 239 -17.19 -9.88 20.60
CA LYS A 239 -17.38 -8.45 20.91
C LYS A 239 -16.38 -7.97 21.98
N THR A 240 -15.14 -8.40 21.86
CA THR A 240 -14.09 -8.14 22.84
C THR A 240 -13.37 -6.88 22.45
N VAL A 241 -13.08 -6.03 23.42
CA VAL A 241 -12.26 -4.81 23.23
C VAL A 241 -10.92 -5.13 22.55
N TRP A 242 -10.39 -6.34 22.74
CA TRP A 242 -9.15 -6.83 22.14
C TRP A 242 -9.26 -7.18 20.64
N GLY A 243 -10.47 -7.31 20.09
CA GLY A 243 -10.69 -7.72 18.70
C GLY A 243 -10.00 -6.81 17.69
N VAL A 244 -10.10 -5.49 17.87
CA VAL A 244 -9.45 -4.48 17.01
C VAL A 244 -7.93 -4.55 17.09
N LEU A 245 -7.36 -4.69 18.29
CA LEU A 245 -5.91 -4.82 18.49
C LEU A 245 -5.38 -6.11 17.87
N LEU A 246 -6.07 -7.22 18.07
CA LEU A 246 -5.70 -8.51 17.48
C LEU A 246 -5.81 -8.47 15.95
N ALA A 247 -6.89 -7.89 15.40
CA ALA A 247 -7.05 -7.72 13.97
C ALA A 247 -5.89 -6.89 13.37
N THR A 248 -5.53 -5.79 14.02
CA THR A 248 -4.41 -4.96 13.59
C THR A 248 -3.09 -5.73 13.62
N LEU A 249 -2.83 -6.50 14.69
CA LEU A 249 -1.60 -7.28 14.84
C LEU A 249 -1.51 -8.44 13.83
N ILE A 250 -2.63 -9.13 13.59
CA ILE A 250 -2.72 -10.25 12.63
C ILE A 250 -2.55 -9.73 11.20
N GLY A 251 -3.02 -8.53 10.88
CA GLY A 251 -2.88 -7.94 9.55
C GLY A 251 -1.45 -7.59 9.17
N VAL A 252 -0.58 -7.22 10.12
CA VAL A 252 0.81 -6.79 9.83
C VAL A 252 1.63 -7.84 9.05
N PRO A 253 1.66 -9.13 9.39
CA PRO A 253 2.44 -10.11 8.64
C PRO A 253 1.82 -10.49 7.29
N ILE A 254 0.53 -10.21 7.09
CA ILE A 254 -0.19 -10.57 5.87
C ILE A 254 0.10 -9.50 4.81
N TYR A 255 0.41 -9.96 3.60
CA TYR A 255 0.52 -9.10 2.43
C TYR A 255 -0.60 -9.47 1.45
N ALA A 256 -1.53 -8.58 1.25
CA ALA A 256 -2.55 -8.69 0.22
C ALA A 256 -2.98 -7.30 -0.26
N ASP A 257 -3.45 -7.24 -1.50
CA ASP A 257 -4.13 -6.04 -1.98
C ASP A 257 -5.60 -6.04 -1.50
N ILE A 258 -6.28 -4.97 -1.78
CA ILE A 258 -7.68 -4.80 -1.37
C ILE A 258 -8.59 -5.85 -2.00
N PHE A 259 -8.31 -6.26 -3.25
CA PHE A 259 -9.08 -7.30 -3.95
C PHE A 259 -8.88 -8.68 -3.30
N GLY A 260 -7.70 -8.94 -2.72
CA GLY A 260 -7.42 -10.15 -1.96
C GLY A 260 -8.00 -10.15 -0.55
N THR A 261 -8.15 -8.97 0.08
CA THR A 261 -8.69 -8.84 1.44
C THR A 261 -10.22 -8.83 1.47
N LEU A 262 -10.88 -8.45 0.38
CA LEU A 262 -12.33 -8.32 0.32
C LEU A 262 -13.10 -9.61 0.61
N PRO A 263 -12.75 -10.78 0.05
CA PRO A 263 -13.42 -12.04 0.39
C PRO A 263 -13.29 -12.39 1.87
N ILE A 264 -12.16 -12.04 2.50
CA ILE A 264 -11.95 -12.21 3.94
C ILE A 264 -12.88 -11.29 4.73
N ALA A 265 -12.98 -10.03 4.32
CA ALA A 265 -13.86 -9.05 4.95
C ALA A 265 -15.34 -9.46 4.83
N GLU A 266 -15.75 -9.97 3.67
CA GLU A 266 -17.11 -10.49 3.44
C GLU A 266 -17.42 -11.70 4.34
N ALA A 267 -16.50 -12.66 4.41
CA ALA A 267 -16.65 -13.84 5.28
C ALA A 267 -16.75 -13.45 6.77
N LEU A 268 -15.93 -12.48 7.22
CA LEU A 268 -15.96 -11.97 8.58
C LEU A 268 -17.27 -11.21 8.87
N TYR A 269 -17.78 -10.47 7.90
CA TYR A 269 -19.05 -9.74 8.03
C TYR A 269 -20.24 -10.69 8.14
N LEU A 270 -20.28 -11.73 7.30
CA LEU A 270 -21.28 -12.80 7.36
C LEU A 270 -21.23 -13.56 8.70
N ALA A 271 -20.05 -13.65 9.28
CA ALA A 271 -19.84 -14.25 10.60
C ALA A 271 -20.14 -13.28 11.77
N GLN A 272 -20.73 -12.12 11.50
CA GLN A 272 -21.14 -11.13 12.52
C GLN A 272 -19.96 -10.53 13.31
N VAL A 273 -18.75 -10.49 12.74
CA VAL A 273 -17.63 -9.78 13.35
C VAL A 273 -17.90 -8.27 13.30
N PRO A 274 -17.61 -7.51 14.37
CA PRO A 274 -17.82 -6.06 14.39
C PRO A 274 -17.10 -5.36 13.24
N VAL A 275 -17.78 -4.44 12.56
CA VAL A 275 -17.32 -3.83 11.32
C VAL A 275 -15.99 -3.06 11.48
N GLY A 276 -15.81 -2.37 12.61
CA GLY A 276 -14.55 -1.69 12.89
C GLY A 276 -13.36 -2.65 13.06
N THR A 277 -13.61 -3.89 13.52
CA THR A 277 -12.57 -4.94 13.60
C THR A 277 -12.18 -5.41 12.20
N ILE A 278 -13.15 -5.55 11.30
CA ILE A 278 -12.91 -5.89 9.89
C ILE A 278 -12.10 -4.78 9.20
N LEU A 279 -12.49 -3.53 9.41
CA LEU A 279 -11.75 -2.38 8.86
C LEU A 279 -10.31 -2.31 9.39
N ALA A 280 -10.12 -2.53 10.69
CA ALA A 280 -8.78 -2.52 11.30
C ALA A 280 -7.90 -3.61 10.68
N LEU A 281 -8.44 -4.80 10.42
CA LEU A 281 -7.74 -5.87 9.72
C LEU A 281 -7.36 -5.46 8.30
N MET A 282 -8.31 -4.97 7.50
CA MET A 282 -8.08 -4.55 6.12
C MET A 282 -7.03 -3.42 6.03
N MET A 283 -7.18 -2.38 6.84
CA MET A 283 -6.24 -1.26 6.89
C MET A 283 -4.83 -1.71 7.30
N SER A 284 -4.72 -2.62 8.25
CA SER A 284 -3.43 -3.15 8.70
C SER A 284 -2.72 -3.94 7.60
N ILE A 285 -3.45 -4.81 6.88
CA ILE A 285 -2.93 -5.60 5.77
C ILE A 285 -2.42 -4.69 4.65
N THR A 286 -3.17 -3.65 4.28
CA THR A 286 -2.83 -2.78 3.15
C THR A 286 -1.73 -1.77 3.49
N THR A 287 -1.71 -1.22 4.71
CA THR A 287 -0.81 -0.11 5.07
C THR A 287 0.46 -0.58 5.78
N LEU A 288 0.35 -1.58 6.67
CA LEU A 288 1.44 -2.02 7.56
C LEU A 288 2.05 -3.36 7.15
N SER A 289 1.79 -3.83 5.94
CA SER A 289 2.32 -5.13 5.51
C SER A 289 3.85 -5.23 5.68
N LEU A 290 4.32 -6.40 6.05
CA LEU A 290 5.74 -6.66 6.34
C LEU A 290 6.68 -6.24 5.20
N PRO A 291 6.40 -6.52 3.90
CA PRO A 291 7.23 -6.05 2.81
C PRO A 291 7.34 -4.53 2.75
N SER A 292 6.22 -3.81 2.97
CA SER A 292 6.18 -2.35 2.95
C SER A 292 7.04 -1.76 4.07
N LEU A 293 6.97 -2.34 5.28
CA LEU A 293 7.78 -1.90 6.41
C LEU A 293 9.29 -2.16 6.17
N ILE A 294 9.63 -3.28 5.54
CA ILE A 294 11.02 -3.57 5.18
C ILE A 294 11.53 -2.57 4.14
N MET A 295 10.73 -2.24 3.12
CA MET A 295 11.08 -1.22 2.13
C MET A 295 11.28 0.15 2.79
N LEU A 296 10.36 0.57 3.65
CA LEU A 296 10.47 1.83 4.39
C LEU A 296 11.71 1.86 5.29
N SER A 297 12.10 0.73 5.89
CA SER A 297 13.31 0.63 6.72
C SER A 297 14.61 0.94 5.96
N LYS A 298 14.60 0.88 4.63
CA LYS A 298 15.75 1.25 3.79
C LYS A 298 15.80 2.74 3.48
N VAL A 299 14.67 3.43 3.58
CA VAL A 299 14.52 4.84 3.22
C VAL A 299 14.55 5.76 4.43
N MET A 300 14.18 5.24 5.59
CA MET A 300 14.12 6.00 6.84
C MET A 300 14.85 5.29 7.98
N THR A 301 15.30 6.07 8.97
CA THR A 301 15.94 5.51 10.16
C THR A 301 14.94 4.74 11.01
N ARG A 302 15.43 3.80 11.83
CA ARG A 302 14.59 3.01 12.73
C ARG A 302 13.67 3.87 13.62
N ARG A 303 14.16 5.03 14.08
CA ARG A 303 13.36 5.92 14.93
C ARG A 303 12.15 6.49 14.19
N LEU A 304 12.36 6.98 12.97
CA LEU A 304 11.27 7.49 12.13
C LEU A 304 10.28 6.38 11.76
N LEU A 305 10.78 5.20 11.43
CA LEU A 305 9.96 4.04 11.10
C LEU A 305 9.05 3.62 12.28
N PHE A 306 9.61 3.51 13.50
CA PHE A 306 8.79 3.16 14.67
C PHE A 306 7.77 4.25 15.00
N THR A 307 8.11 5.53 14.84
CA THR A 307 7.15 6.64 15.01
C THR A 307 6.01 6.53 13.98
N PHE A 308 6.34 6.27 12.71
CA PHE A 308 5.37 6.06 11.66
C PHE A 308 4.42 4.87 11.98
N ILE A 309 5.01 3.71 12.33
CA ILE A 309 4.23 2.53 12.71
C ILE A 309 3.31 2.84 13.90
N GLY A 310 3.83 3.50 14.93
CA GLY A 310 3.04 3.86 16.12
C GLY A 310 1.85 4.77 15.80
N ILE A 311 2.05 5.76 14.94
CA ILE A 311 0.99 6.68 14.51
C ILE A 311 -0.06 5.94 13.67
N VAL A 312 0.36 5.11 12.71
CA VAL A 312 -0.56 4.37 11.84
C VAL A 312 -1.33 3.32 12.63
N VAL A 313 -0.65 2.53 13.47
CA VAL A 313 -1.31 1.54 14.35
C VAL A 313 -2.30 2.23 15.28
N GLY A 314 -1.89 3.31 15.96
CA GLY A 314 -2.76 4.09 16.83
C GLY A 314 -4.00 4.61 16.08
N GLY A 315 -3.82 5.08 14.86
CA GLY A 315 -4.90 5.53 14.00
C GLY A 315 -5.85 4.41 13.56
N ILE A 316 -5.32 3.27 13.13
CA ILE A 316 -6.12 2.09 12.76
C ILE A 316 -6.95 1.61 13.94
N VAL A 317 -6.33 1.52 15.12
CA VAL A 317 -7.01 1.11 16.35
C VAL A 317 -8.10 2.12 16.74
N PHE A 318 -7.82 3.41 16.62
CA PHE A 318 -8.82 4.45 16.86
C PHE A 318 -10.00 4.33 15.88
N ILE A 319 -9.74 4.17 14.59
CA ILE A 319 -10.77 3.97 13.57
C ILE A 319 -11.59 2.70 13.87
N GLY A 320 -10.94 1.59 14.18
CA GLY A 320 -11.60 0.34 14.50
C GLY A 320 -12.58 0.47 15.67
N TYR A 321 -12.18 1.10 16.76
CA TYR A 321 -13.08 1.34 17.89
C TYR A 321 -14.18 2.34 17.57
N PHE A 322 -13.86 3.41 16.84
CA PHE A 322 -14.84 4.41 16.43
C PHE A 322 -15.97 3.76 15.60
N PHE A 323 -15.62 2.95 14.61
CA PHE A 323 -16.62 2.27 13.79
C PHE A 323 -17.39 1.20 14.56
N ASN A 324 -16.78 0.48 15.50
CA ASN A 324 -17.48 -0.46 16.37
C ASN A 324 -18.46 0.21 17.35
N MET A 325 -18.29 1.52 17.59
CA MET A 325 -19.17 2.29 18.48
C MET A 325 -20.33 2.93 17.72
N VAL A 326 -20.12 3.28 16.45
CA VAL A 326 -21.10 4.02 15.63
C VAL A 326 -21.96 3.07 14.77
N TRP A 327 -21.40 1.96 14.35
CA TRP A 327 -22.04 0.90 13.56
C TRP A 327 -22.05 -0.44 14.30
#